data_fd4ffbe128124027bc59f58deb498cbd
#
_entry.id   fd4ffbe128124027bc59f58deb498cbd
#
_cell.length_a   1.000
_cell.length_b   1.000
_cell.length_c   1.000
_cell.angle_alpha   90.00
_cell.angle_beta   90.00
_cell.angle_gamma   90.00
#
_symmetry.space_group_name_H-M   'P 1'
#
loop_
_entity.id
_entity.type
_entity.pdbx_description
1 polymer ?
#
loop_
_entity_poly.entity_id
_entity_poly.type
_entity_poly.pdbx_seq_one_letter_code
_entity_poly.pdbx_strand_id
1 'polypeptide(L)'
;IVWSASSGSCFGSGSDWDVSRPLRISTVFQEDRLCPSFSPLENVMMVQKKHASEISGISRDEILTAMCRLLPEECLNRPVSTLSGGMKRRTAILRALLTRSDLLLMDEPFTGLDEGTKDEVIKFLKEYRQDRFLLISTHQKEDVEKLGGILLTL
;
A
#
# COMPACT_ATOMS: atom_id res chain seq x y z
N ILE A 1 -4.14 -15.22 7.14
CA ILE A 1 -3.08 -14.18 7.14
C ILE A 1 -2.00 -14.63 6.17
N VAL A 2 -1.66 -13.76 5.23
CA VAL A 2 -0.58 -13.99 4.27
C VAL A 2 0.62 -13.15 4.65
N TRP A 3 1.77 -13.78 4.78
CA TRP A 3 3.05 -13.10 4.92
C TRP A 3 3.88 -13.29 3.66
N SER A 4 4.43 -12.22 3.12
CA SER A 4 5.32 -12.28 1.96
C SER A 4 6.58 -11.48 2.24
N ALA A 5 7.73 -12.15 2.24
CA ALA A 5 9.05 -11.53 2.15
C ALA A 5 9.54 -11.62 0.71
N SER A 6 10.30 -10.64 0.24
CA SER A 6 11.01 -10.74 -1.03
C SER A 6 11.94 -11.96 -0.99
N SER A 7 12.01 -12.73 -2.08
CA SER A 7 12.80 -13.96 -2.21
C SER A 7 14.32 -13.74 -2.31
N GLY A 8 14.82 -12.64 -1.79
CA GLY A 8 16.24 -12.42 -1.56
C GLY A 8 16.53 -12.66 -0.08
N SER A 9 17.39 -13.62 0.24
CA SER A 9 17.88 -14.05 1.53
C SER A 9 17.66 -13.04 2.69
N CYS A 10 16.46 -13.01 3.24
CA CYS A 10 16.11 -12.12 4.35
C CYS A 10 16.68 -12.57 5.70
N PHE A 11 17.48 -13.62 5.69
CA PHE A 11 18.36 -14.01 6.78
C PHE A 11 19.80 -13.90 6.29
N GLY A 12 20.25 -12.67 6.02
CA GLY A 12 21.67 -12.38 6.09
C GLY A 12 22.12 -12.76 7.51
N SER A 13 23.18 -13.53 7.61
CA SER A 13 23.89 -13.88 8.85
C SER A 13 24.57 -12.65 9.46
N GLY A 14 23.79 -11.63 9.76
CA GLY A 14 24.22 -10.37 10.33
C GLY A 14 23.07 -9.76 11.08
N SER A 15 23.16 -9.76 12.38
CA SER A 15 22.23 -9.27 13.39
C SER A 15 22.17 -7.73 13.44
N ASP A 16 22.00 -7.04 12.31
CA ASP A 16 21.88 -5.59 12.31
C ASP A 16 20.44 -5.13 12.05
N TRP A 17 19.54 -5.63 12.91
CA TRP A 17 18.32 -4.85 13.16
C TRP A 17 18.77 -3.64 13.97
N ASP A 18 18.83 -2.49 13.34
CA ASP A 18 19.03 -1.23 14.05
C ASP A 18 17.82 -0.98 14.95
N VAL A 19 17.92 -1.48 16.18
CA VAL A 19 16.90 -1.34 17.24
C VAL A 19 16.80 0.12 17.69
N SER A 20 17.68 1.00 17.21
CA SER A 20 17.77 2.40 17.63
C SER A 20 16.67 3.28 17.05
N ARG A 21 16.01 2.87 15.94
CA ARG A 21 14.94 3.64 15.33
C ARG A 21 13.57 2.96 15.44
N PRO A 22 12.49 3.73 15.61
CA PRO A 22 11.15 3.16 15.65
C PRO A 22 10.78 2.55 14.29
N LEU A 23 10.12 1.38 14.33
CA LEU A 23 9.57 0.71 13.16
C LEU A 23 8.47 1.59 12.53
N ARG A 24 8.60 1.86 11.25
CA ARG A 24 7.59 2.60 10.48
C ARG A 24 6.61 1.63 9.85
N ILE A 25 5.34 1.79 10.16
CA ILE A 25 4.27 0.92 9.66
C ILE A 25 3.30 1.76 8.83
N SER A 26 3.05 1.31 7.59
CA SER A 26 1.93 1.79 6.78
C SER A 26 0.79 0.79 6.82
N THR A 27 -0.43 1.28 6.97
CA THR A 27 -1.60 0.41 7.15
C THR A 27 -2.70 0.71 6.15
N VAL A 28 -3.36 -0.35 5.68
CA VAL A 28 -4.66 -0.31 5.02
C VAL A 28 -5.64 -1.04 5.94
N PHE A 29 -6.63 -0.35 6.44
CA PHE A 29 -7.66 -0.93 7.29
C PHE A 29 -8.83 -1.44 6.44
N GLN A 30 -9.68 -2.28 7.00
CA GLN A 30 -10.92 -2.71 6.36
C GLN A 30 -11.79 -1.49 5.93
N GLU A 31 -11.82 -0.44 6.74
CA GLU A 31 -12.34 0.87 6.37
C GLU A 31 -11.22 1.72 5.74
N ASP A 32 -11.51 2.46 4.66
CA ASP A 32 -10.48 3.19 3.91
C ASP A 32 -9.81 4.34 4.68
N ARG A 33 -10.49 4.88 5.70
CA ARG A 33 -10.00 5.96 6.59
C ARG A 33 -9.34 7.10 5.83
N LEU A 34 -9.99 7.54 4.75
CA LEU A 34 -9.58 8.69 3.95
C LEU A 34 -10.24 9.96 4.48
N CYS A 35 -9.60 11.11 4.23
CA CYS A 35 -10.21 12.42 4.42
C CYS A 35 -11.22 12.68 3.30
N PRO A 36 -12.55 12.65 3.55
CA PRO A 36 -13.56 12.61 2.49
C PRO A 36 -13.64 13.89 1.66
N SER A 37 -13.28 15.04 2.24
CA SER A 37 -13.22 16.33 1.57
C SER A 37 -11.94 16.54 0.73
N PHE A 38 -10.91 15.72 0.94
CA PHE A 38 -9.67 15.78 0.19
C PHE A 38 -9.74 14.90 -1.05
N SER A 39 -9.00 15.28 -2.07
CA SER A 39 -8.79 14.46 -3.25
C SER A 39 -7.88 13.24 -2.96
N PRO A 40 -7.85 12.21 -3.84
CA PRO A 40 -6.87 11.13 -3.76
C PRO A 40 -5.44 11.63 -3.63
N LEU A 41 -5.06 12.61 -4.46
CA LEU A 41 -3.72 13.18 -4.43
C LEU A 41 -3.41 13.83 -3.08
N GLU A 42 -4.33 14.62 -2.52
CA GLU A 42 -4.15 15.25 -1.21
C GLU A 42 -4.07 14.21 -0.09
N ASN A 43 -4.89 13.14 -0.14
CA ASN A 43 -4.83 12.04 0.83
C ASN A 43 -3.47 11.30 0.80
N VAL A 44 -2.84 11.17 -0.36
CA VAL A 44 -1.48 10.61 -0.48
C VAL A 44 -0.43 11.62 -0.01
N MET A 45 -0.53 12.87 -0.47
CA MET A 45 0.46 13.91 -0.17
C MET A 45 0.52 14.30 1.31
N MET A 46 -0.61 14.23 2.04
CA MET A 46 -0.64 14.59 3.46
C MET A 46 0.26 13.72 4.34
N VAL A 47 0.47 12.47 3.98
CA VAL A 47 1.32 11.54 4.73
C VAL A 47 2.80 11.67 4.37
N GLN A 48 3.12 12.20 3.18
CA GLN A 48 4.48 12.43 2.73
C GLN A 48 5.17 13.57 3.51
N LYS A 49 4.43 14.61 3.87
CA LYS A 49 4.97 15.80 4.54
C LYS A 49 5.57 15.55 5.93
N LYS A 50 5.15 14.47 6.61
CA LYS A 50 5.66 14.12 7.94
C LYS A 50 7.10 13.60 7.93
N HIS A 51 7.64 13.25 6.76
CA HIS A 51 8.97 12.68 6.61
C HIS A 51 9.93 13.59 5.82
N ALA A 52 9.56 14.86 5.63
CA ALA A 52 10.33 15.83 4.83
C ALA A 52 11.72 16.19 5.41
N SER A 53 12.04 15.75 6.63
CA SER A 53 13.38 15.91 7.23
C SER A 53 14.37 14.82 6.79
N GLU A 54 13.93 13.75 6.14
CA GLU A 54 14.80 12.72 5.58
C GLU A 54 14.89 12.90 4.07
N ILE A 55 16.09 13.20 3.59
CA ILE A 55 16.50 13.38 2.20
C ILE A 55 16.14 12.10 1.40
N SER A 56 15.03 12.08 0.75
CA SER A 56 14.52 11.28 -0.37
C SER A 56 13.06 10.84 -0.19
N GLY A 57 12.17 11.82 -0.16
CA GLY A 57 10.74 11.56 -0.43
C GLY A 57 10.54 11.29 -1.92
N ILE A 58 9.57 10.45 -2.26
CA ILE A 58 9.08 10.28 -3.63
C ILE A 58 8.62 11.66 -4.13
N SER A 59 9.05 12.06 -5.32
CA SER A 59 8.65 13.34 -5.92
C SER A 59 7.14 13.38 -6.21
N ARG A 60 6.58 14.59 -6.33
CA ARG A 60 5.17 14.76 -6.70
C ARG A 60 4.84 14.09 -8.04
N ASP A 61 5.74 14.17 -9.01
CA ASP A 61 5.54 13.61 -10.36
C ASP A 61 5.57 12.09 -10.33
N GLU A 62 6.44 11.49 -9.53
CA GLU A 62 6.47 10.04 -9.30
C GLU A 62 5.19 9.56 -8.60
N ILE A 63 4.67 10.31 -7.63
CA ILE A 63 3.38 10.02 -6.98
C ILE A 63 2.26 10.07 -8.01
N LEU A 64 2.17 11.11 -8.83
CA LEU A 64 1.16 11.23 -9.87
C LEU A 64 1.24 10.08 -10.86
N THR A 65 2.43 9.76 -11.35
CA THR A 65 2.66 8.64 -12.26
C THR A 65 2.20 7.30 -11.65
N ALA A 66 2.53 7.05 -10.39
CA ALA A 66 2.10 5.86 -9.68
C ALA A 66 0.57 5.82 -9.50
N MET A 67 -0.05 6.96 -9.17
CA MET A 67 -1.50 7.04 -8.97
C MET A 67 -2.28 6.82 -10.26
N CYS A 68 -1.82 7.32 -11.40
CA CYS A 68 -2.45 7.13 -12.71
C CYS A 68 -2.48 5.66 -13.16
N ARG A 69 -1.69 4.80 -12.56
CA ARG A 69 -1.73 3.35 -12.85
C ARG A 69 -2.95 2.64 -12.25
N LEU A 70 -3.48 3.15 -11.15
CA LEU A 70 -4.61 2.54 -10.44
C LEU A 70 -5.87 3.41 -10.42
N LEU A 71 -5.76 4.69 -10.75
CA LEU A 71 -6.86 5.64 -10.72
C LEU A 71 -6.92 6.43 -12.03
N PRO A 72 -8.11 6.69 -12.59
CA PRO A 72 -8.27 7.61 -13.69
C PRO A 72 -7.78 9.03 -13.32
N GLU A 73 -7.08 9.68 -14.22
CA GLU A 73 -6.47 11.00 -13.98
C GLU A 73 -7.50 12.04 -13.56
N GLU A 74 -8.69 12.02 -14.16
CA GLU A 74 -9.78 12.96 -13.88
C GLU A 74 -10.32 12.89 -12.45
N CYS A 75 -10.05 11.81 -11.71
CA CYS A 75 -10.51 11.69 -10.33
C CYS A 75 -9.45 12.12 -9.29
N LEU A 76 -8.20 12.32 -9.70
CA LEU A 76 -7.09 12.63 -8.79
C LEU A 76 -7.28 13.94 -8.00
N ASN A 77 -8.03 14.87 -8.56
CA ASN A 77 -8.30 16.18 -7.97
C ASN A 77 -9.76 16.34 -7.47
N ARG A 78 -10.58 15.28 -7.54
CA ARG A 78 -11.95 15.31 -7.04
C ARG A 78 -12.01 14.86 -5.58
N PRO A 79 -12.92 15.40 -4.76
CA PRO A 79 -13.09 14.94 -3.39
C PRO A 79 -13.37 13.43 -3.30
N VAL A 80 -12.69 12.74 -2.39
CA VAL A 80 -12.85 11.29 -2.19
C VAL A 80 -14.29 10.90 -1.89
N SER A 81 -15.07 11.79 -1.25
CA SER A 81 -16.50 11.57 -1.00
C SER A 81 -17.30 11.26 -2.27
N THR A 82 -16.87 11.76 -3.45
CA THR A 82 -17.54 11.59 -4.74
C THR A 82 -17.10 10.36 -5.51
N LEU A 83 -16.12 9.61 -5.01
CA LEU A 83 -15.54 8.45 -5.67
C LEU A 83 -16.31 7.16 -5.36
N SER A 84 -16.22 6.17 -6.25
CA SER A 84 -16.73 4.82 -6.00
C SER A 84 -15.97 4.13 -4.86
N GLY A 85 -16.56 3.09 -4.26
CA GLY A 85 -15.90 2.30 -3.21
C GLY A 85 -14.56 1.73 -3.66
N GLY A 86 -14.50 1.15 -4.86
CA GLY A 86 -13.25 0.62 -5.42
C GLY A 86 -12.18 1.70 -5.66
N MET A 87 -12.57 2.92 -6.04
CA MET A 87 -11.62 4.03 -6.17
C MET A 87 -11.10 4.50 -4.81
N LYS A 88 -11.96 4.53 -3.78
CA LYS A 88 -11.56 4.83 -2.41
C LYS A 88 -10.58 3.79 -1.90
N ARG A 89 -10.89 2.49 -2.09
CA ARG A 89 -10.02 1.39 -1.71
C ARG A 89 -8.64 1.51 -2.37
N ARG A 90 -8.57 1.74 -3.69
CA ARG A 90 -7.31 1.96 -4.41
C ARG A 90 -6.54 3.18 -3.90
N THR A 91 -7.25 4.26 -3.53
CA THR A 91 -6.62 5.44 -2.91
C THR A 91 -5.98 5.11 -1.56
N ALA A 92 -6.64 4.31 -0.71
CA ALA A 92 -6.10 3.89 0.58
C ALA A 92 -4.84 3.01 0.41
N ILE A 93 -4.85 2.10 -0.57
CA ILE A 93 -3.71 1.25 -0.91
C ILE A 93 -2.55 2.10 -1.43
N LEU A 94 -2.79 3.02 -2.36
CA LEU A 94 -1.79 3.95 -2.88
C LEU A 94 -1.15 4.79 -1.77
N ARG A 95 -1.96 5.33 -0.85
CA ARG A 95 -1.46 6.09 0.30
C ARG A 95 -0.50 5.26 1.15
N ALA A 96 -0.81 4.00 1.41
CA ALA A 96 0.05 3.13 2.20
C ALA A 96 1.33 2.74 1.45
N LEU A 97 1.22 2.40 0.16
CA LEU A 97 2.35 1.96 -0.67
C LEU A 97 3.33 3.08 -0.99
N LEU A 98 2.84 4.29 -1.24
CA LEU A 98 3.68 5.44 -1.58
C LEU A 98 4.27 6.12 -0.33
N THR A 99 3.87 5.69 0.87
CA THR A 99 4.48 6.15 2.13
C THR A 99 5.69 5.26 2.46
N ARG A 100 6.79 5.90 2.85
CA ARG A 100 7.99 5.18 3.30
C ARG A 100 7.72 4.43 4.61
N SER A 101 7.84 3.12 4.57
CA SER A 101 7.61 2.24 5.73
C SER A 101 8.51 1.01 5.67
N ASP A 102 8.67 0.35 6.80
CA ASP A 102 9.43 -0.91 6.93
C ASP A 102 8.47 -2.11 6.85
N LEU A 103 7.22 -1.89 7.28
CA LEU A 103 6.14 -2.88 7.28
C LEU A 103 4.87 -2.30 6.62
N LEU A 104 4.27 -3.09 5.74
CA LEU A 104 2.93 -2.87 5.19
C LEU A 104 1.97 -3.84 5.86
N LEU A 105 1.00 -3.32 6.59
CA LEU A 105 -0.05 -4.10 7.24
C LEU A 105 -1.38 -3.80 6.52
N MET A 106 -2.03 -4.82 5.96
CA MET A 106 -3.25 -4.63 5.19
C MET A 106 -4.34 -5.59 5.65
N ASP A 107 -5.50 -5.04 5.98
CA ASP A 107 -6.67 -5.80 6.39
C ASP A 107 -7.71 -5.79 5.27
N GLU A 108 -7.98 -6.99 4.71
CA GLU A 108 -8.91 -7.20 3.60
C GLU A 108 -8.74 -6.19 2.45
N PRO A 109 -7.51 -5.97 1.92
CA PRO A 109 -7.23 -4.84 1.02
C PRO A 109 -7.95 -4.92 -0.32
N PHE A 110 -8.41 -6.09 -0.74
CA PHE A 110 -9.02 -6.30 -2.06
C PHE A 110 -10.55 -6.37 -2.02
N THR A 111 -11.15 -6.25 -0.85
CA THR A 111 -12.62 -6.27 -0.70
C THR A 111 -13.26 -5.14 -1.49
N GLY A 112 -14.29 -5.47 -2.27
CA GLY A 112 -15.04 -4.51 -3.08
C GLY A 112 -14.38 -4.14 -4.41
N LEU A 113 -13.29 -4.81 -4.80
CA LEU A 113 -12.69 -4.71 -6.12
C LEU A 113 -13.21 -5.86 -7.01
N ASP A 114 -13.44 -5.57 -8.29
CA ASP A 114 -13.62 -6.60 -9.31
C ASP A 114 -12.30 -7.32 -9.61
N GLU A 115 -12.39 -8.53 -10.20
CA GLU A 115 -11.20 -9.38 -10.42
C GLU A 115 -10.13 -8.70 -11.28
N GLY A 116 -10.50 -7.96 -12.34
CA GLY A 116 -9.53 -7.27 -13.19
C GLY A 116 -8.78 -6.18 -12.43
N THR A 117 -9.53 -5.35 -11.70
CA THR A 117 -8.95 -4.31 -10.84
C THR A 117 -8.09 -4.91 -9.72
N LYS A 118 -8.53 -6.03 -9.12
CA LYS A 118 -7.75 -6.74 -8.10
C LYS A 118 -6.39 -7.20 -8.63
N ASP A 119 -6.36 -7.79 -9.82
CA ASP A 119 -5.13 -8.26 -10.44
C ASP A 119 -4.13 -7.10 -10.70
N GLU A 120 -4.64 -5.96 -11.16
CA GLU A 120 -3.83 -4.76 -11.34
C GLU A 120 -3.25 -4.24 -10.02
N VAL A 121 -4.07 -4.22 -8.95
CA VAL A 121 -3.64 -3.80 -7.61
C VAL A 121 -2.59 -4.76 -7.04
N ILE A 122 -2.77 -6.07 -7.19
CA ILE A 122 -1.80 -7.08 -6.73
C ILE A 122 -0.47 -6.93 -7.48
N LYS A 123 -0.51 -6.72 -8.80
CA LYS A 123 0.69 -6.47 -9.59
C LYS A 123 1.42 -5.20 -9.14
N PHE A 124 0.67 -4.13 -8.94
CA PHE A 124 1.20 -2.87 -8.44
C PHE A 124 1.80 -3.02 -7.04
N LEU A 125 1.11 -3.72 -6.14
CA LEU A 125 1.58 -4.01 -4.79
C LEU A 125 2.94 -4.75 -4.82
N LYS A 126 3.07 -5.79 -5.63
CA LYS A 126 4.32 -6.56 -5.77
C LYS A 126 5.50 -5.70 -6.24
N GLU A 127 5.24 -4.78 -7.15
CA GLU A 127 6.24 -3.88 -7.71
C GLU A 127 6.65 -2.78 -6.71
N TYR A 128 5.67 -2.14 -6.07
CA TYR A 128 5.90 -0.98 -5.21
C TYR A 128 6.25 -1.30 -3.76
N ARG A 129 5.99 -2.54 -3.29
CA ARG A 129 6.39 -2.92 -1.92
C ARG A 129 7.90 -2.91 -1.73
N GLN A 130 8.68 -3.12 -2.79
CA GLN A 130 10.14 -3.26 -2.72
C GLN A 130 10.55 -4.33 -1.69
N ASP A 131 11.48 -4.01 -0.79
CA ASP A 131 11.98 -4.93 0.25
C ASP A 131 11.20 -4.87 1.57
N ARG A 132 10.06 -4.16 1.58
CA ARG A 132 9.22 -4.03 2.79
C ARG A 132 8.55 -5.34 3.14
N PHE A 133 8.44 -5.60 4.43
CA PHE A 133 7.60 -6.69 4.92
C PHE A 133 6.13 -6.38 4.61
N LEU A 134 5.42 -7.40 4.15
CA LEU A 134 4.00 -7.32 3.82
C LEU A 134 3.24 -8.36 4.63
N LEU A 135 2.30 -7.90 5.44
CA LEU A 135 1.36 -8.73 6.16
C LEU A 135 -0.06 -8.39 5.71
N ILE A 136 -0.76 -9.37 5.17
CA ILE A 136 -2.14 -9.21 4.69
C ILE A 136 -3.05 -10.19 5.44
N SER A 137 -4.15 -9.66 5.97
CA SER A 137 -5.31 -10.43 6.38
C SER A 137 -6.27 -10.55 5.20
N THR A 138 -6.63 -11.77 4.81
CA THR A 138 -7.65 -12.03 3.80
C THR A 138 -8.33 -13.38 4.06
N HIS A 139 -9.60 -13.48 3.67
CA HIS A 139 -10.36 -14.73 3.70
C HIS A 139 -10.43 -15.41 2.31
N GLN A 140 -9.85 -14.79 1.27
CA GLN A 140 -9.84 -15.31 -0.10
C GLN A 140 -8.51 -16.05 -0.37
N LYS A 141 -8.61 -17.37 -0.63
CA LYS A 141 -7.41 -18.20 -0.90
C LYS A 141 -6.71 -17.79 -2.20
N GLU A 142 -7.49 -17.38 -3.20
CA GLU A 142 -6.98 -16.92 -4.49
C GLU A 142 -6.02 -15.72 -4.36
N ASP A 143 -6.30 -14.83 -3.42
CA ASP A 143 -5.43 -13.67 -3.15
C ASP A 143 -4.06 -14.12 -2.63
N VAL A 144 -4.04 -15.18 -1.80
CA VAL A 144 -2.80 -15.77 -1.28
C VAL A 144 -1.93 -16.33 -2.39
N GLU A 145 -2.56 -17.10 -3.30
CA GLU A 145 -1.86 -17.71 -4.45
C GLU A 145 -1.30 -16.62 -5.38
N LYS A 146 -2.12 -15.61 -5.67
CA LYS A 146 -1.71 -14.48 -6.51
C LYS A 146 -0.57 -13.67 -5.88
N LEU A 147 -0.55 -13.49 -4.57
CA LEU A 147 0.51 -12.77 -3.85
C LEU A 147 1.83 -13.56 -3.80
N GLY A 148 1.77 -14.89 -3.77
CA GLY A 148 2.94 -15.75 -3.69
C GLY A 148 3.66 -15.66 -2.33
N GLY A 149 2.88 -15.57 -1.24
CA GLY A 149 3.40 -15.46 0.12
C GLY A 149 3.29 -16.75 0.92
N ILE A 150 3.65 -16.69 2.19
CA ILE A 150 3.45 -17.77 3.16
C ILE A 150 2.09 -17.59 3.82
N LEU A 151 1.25 -18.62 3.76
CA LEU A 151 -0.05 -18.64 4.43
C LEU A 151 0.13 -19.04 5.90
N LEU A 152 -0.33 -18.17 6.79
CA LEU A 152 -0.51 -18.48 8.21
C LEU A 152 -2.01 -18.58 8.47
N THR A 153 -2.46 -19.76 8.89
CA THR A 153 -3.85 -19.99 9.30
C THR A 153 -3.92 -19.88 10.83
N LEU A 154 -4.80 -19.03 11.33
CA LEU A 154 -5.07 -18.84 12.74
C LEU A 154 -6.34 -19.58 13.14
#